data_61181cf1bf01a273e735af058c4c2650
#
_entry.id   61181cf1bf01a273e735af058c4c2650
#
_cell.length_a   1.000
_cell.length_b   1.000
_cell.length_c   1.000
_cell.angle_alpha   90.00
_cell.angle_beta   90.00
_cell.angle_gamma   90.00
#
_symmetry.space_group_name_H-M   'P 1'
#
loop_
_entity.id
_entity.type
_entity.pdbx_description
1 polymer ?
#
loop_
_entity_poly.entity_id
_entity_poly.type
_entity_poly.pdbx_seq_one_letter_code
_entity_poly.pdbx_strand_id
1 'polypeptide(L)'
;MPQTVAAPFPWADVWGQDAAVDTLRNAASDPSALSHAWLITGPPGSGRSTLAHAFAAALVADHPDDEASMRQVLAGTHPDVTALRTDKVIITIAEARALVERSYFAPSAGRYRVIVVEDADRMVERTSNVLLKALEEPPEQTVWILCAPSEADLLPTIRSRVRSLRLREPDVADVARLITLRTGVDEGIAEQAARHAQRHIGMAQRLSLI
;
A
#
# COMPACT_ATOMS: atom_id res chain seq x y z
N MET A 1 16.94 -24.92 -1.18
CA MET A 1 16.47 -23.54 -1.25
C MET A 1 14.96 -23.58 -1.37
N PRO A 2 14.16 -23.03 -0.46
CA PRO A 2 12.73 -22.98 -0.66
C PRO A 2 12.46 -22.11 -1.88
N GLN A 3 11.80 -22.66 -2.89
CA GLN A 3 11.26 -21.90 -4.00
C GLN A 3 10.20 -20.96 -3.40
N THR A 4 10.46 -19.66 -3.40
CA THR A 4 9.46 -18.67 -3.05
C THR A 4 8.39 -18.74 -4.15
N VAL A 5 7.34 -19.49 -3.87
CA VAL A 5 6.14 -19.50 -4.72
C VAL A 5 5.60 -18.08 -4.70
N ALA A 6 5.41 -17.48 -5.88
CA ALA A 6 4.80 -16.16 -5.98
C ALA A 6 3.50 -16.14 -5.15
N ALA A 7 3.33 -15.13 -4.31
CA ALA A 7 2.12 -15.00 -3.53
C ALA A 7 0.90 -14.93 -4.48
N PRO A 8 -0.24 -15.53 -4.11
CA PRO A 8 -1.42 -15.50 -4.96
C PRO A 8 -1.91 -14.05 -5.16
N PHE A 9 -2.63 -13.83 -6.28
CA PHE A 9 -3.28 -12.54 -6.53
C PHE A 9 -4.17 -12.12 -5.34
N PRO A 10 -4.18 -10.85 -4.90
CA PRO A 10 -3.56 -9.66 -5.50
C PRO A 10 -2.13 -9.36 -5.02
N TRP A 11 -1.49 -10.26 -4.29
CA TRP A 11 -0.19 -10.05 -3.65
C TRP A 11 1.01 -10.37 -4.56
N ALA A 12 0.76 -10.83 -5.78
CA ALA A 12 1.79 -11.32 -6.70
C ALA A 12 2.90 -10.30 -7.00
N ASP A 13 2.59 -9.01 -6.93
CA ASP A 13 3.55 -7.93 -7.20
C ASP A 13 4.31 -7.42 -5.97
N VAL A 14 4.03 -8.01 -4.81
CA VAL A 14 4.71 -7.68 -3.54
C VAL A 14 5.84 -8.67 -3.32
N TRP A 15 7.09 -8.21 -3.43
CA TRP A 15 8.26 -9.05 -3.34
C TRP A 15 9.09 -8.76 -2.09
N GLY A 16 9.62 -9.83 -1.49
CA GLY A 16 10.51 -9.71 -0.36
C GLY A 16 9.86 -9.22 0.94
N GLN A 17 8.52 -9.23 1.03
CA GLN A 17 7.75 -8.72 2.16
C GLN A 17 6.80 -9.78 2.74
N ASP A 18 7.20 -11.04 2.78
CA ASP A 18 6.33 -12.17 3.11
C ASP A 18 5.62 -12.00 4.46
N ALA A 19 6.34 -11.56 5.49
CA ALA A 19 5.76 -11.33 6.81
C ALA A 19 4.71 -10.20 6.82
N ALA A 20 4.93 -9.15 6.04
CA ALA A 20 3.97 -8.06 5.89
C ALA A 20 2.73 -8.51 5.11
N VAL A 21 2.92 -9.27 4.04
CA VAL A 21 1.84 -9.87 3.26
C VAL A 21 1.00 -10.79 4.13
N ASP A 22 1.61 -11.69 4.91
CA ASP A 22 0.89 -12.61 5.80
C ASP A 22 0.08 -11.86 6.85
N THR A 23 0.65 -10.81 7.44
CA THR A 23 -0.06 -9.96 8.41
C THR A 23 -1.32 -9.34 7.80
N LEU A 24 -1.22 -8.77 6.60
CA LEU A 24 -2.35 -8.11 5.95
C LEU A 24 -3.36 -9.11 5.37
N ARG A 25 -2.91 -10.27 4.88
CA ARG A 25 -3.83 -11.36 4.47
C ARG A 25 -4.68 -11.84 5.62
N ASN A 26 -4.07 -12.07 6.79
CA ASN A 26 -4.79 -12.47 7.98
C ASN A 26 -5.80 -11.38 8.40
N ALA A 27 -5.38 -10.10 8.37
CA ALA A 27 -6.29 -9.00 8.68
C ALA A 27 -7.46 -8.88 7.68
N ALA A 28 -7.23 -9.13 6.40
CA ALA A 28 -8.29 -9.08 5.38
C ALA A 28 -9.29 -10.24 5.49
N SER A 29 -8.86 -11.39 6.00
CA SER A 29 -9.70 -12.60 6.14
C SER A 29 -10.41 -12.71 7.49
N ASP A 30 -9.89 -12.04 8.52
CA ASP A 30 -10.46 -12.08 9.88
C ASP A 30 -10.85 -10.67 10.36
N PRO A 31 -12.15 -10.34 10.38
CA PRO A 31 -12.62 -9.04 10.85
C PRO A 31 -12.17 -8.71 12.29
N SER A 32 -11.93 -9.72 13.14
CA SER A 32 -11.45 -9.51 14.51
C SER A 32 -9.99 -9.07 14.58
N ALA A 33 -9.19 -9.39 13.57
CA ALA A 33 -7.78 -8.99 13.44
C ALA A 33 -7.60 -7.68 12.66
N LEU A 34 -8.66 -7.19 12.02
CA LEU A 34 -8.63 -6.01 11.18
C LEU A 34 -8.65 -4.73 12.00
N SER A 35 -7.57 -3.94 11.92
CA SER A 35 -7.57 -2.56 12.39
C SER A 35 -8.20 -1.66 11.33
N HIS A 36 -8.94 -0.65 11.78
CA HIS A 36 -9.56 0.34 10.89
C HIS A 36 -8.57 1.34 10.28
N ALA A 37 -7.35 1.42 10.79
CA ALA A 37 -6.31 2.31 10.26
C ALA A 37 -4.94 1.65 10.32
N TRP A 38 -4.25 1.68 9.20
CA TRP A 38 -2.92 1.09 9.00
C TRP A 38 -1.92 2.13 8.53
N LEU A 39 -0.68 2.00 8.98
CA LEU A 39 0.46 2.76 8.49
C LEU A 39 1.51 1.80 7.94
N ILE A 40 1.73 1.85 6.63
CA ILE A 40 2.77 1.07 5.95
C ILE A 40 3.99 1.96 5.78
N THR A 41 5.10 1.60 6.42
CA THR A 41 6.36 2.35 6.33
C THR A 41 7.45 1.54 5.67
N GLY A 42 8.42 2.22 5.10
CA GLY A 42 9.59 1.63 4.46
C GLY A 42 10.29 2.64 3.55
N PRO A 43 11.54 2.37 3.15
CA PRO A 43 12.27 3.30 2.29
C PRO A 43 11.58 3.49 0.94
N PRO A 44 11.86 4.60 0.23
CA PRO A 44 11.37 4.79 -1.14
C PRO A 44 11.70 3.59 -2.02
N GLY A 45 10.72 3.12 -2.80
CA GLY A 45 10.88 1.94 -3.66
C GLY A 45 10.78 0.58 -2.98
N SER A 46 10.46 0.51 -1.69
CA SER A 46 10.25 -0.77 -0.96
C SER A 46 8.93 -1.48 -1.28
N GLY A 47 8.04 -0.86 -2.08
CA GLY A 47 6.77 -1.45 -2.46
C GLY A 47 5.58 -1.08 -1.56
N ARG A 48 5.67 0.01 -0.78
CA ARG A 48 4.58 0.48 0.11
C ARG A 48 3.25 0.64 -0.61
N SER A 49 3.25 1.38 -1.73
CA SER A 49 2.05 1.63 -2.52
C SER A 49 1.49 0.33 -3.11
N THR A 50 2.35 -0.52 -3.66
CA THR A 50 1.96 -1.83 -4.19
C THR A 50 1.29 -2.69 -3.11
N LEU A 51 1.87 -2.75 -1.91
CA LEU A 51 1.31 -3.49 -0.79
C LEU A 51 -0.02 -2.88 -0.32
N ALA A 52 -0.11 -1.55 -0.24
CA ALA A 52 -1.34 -0.84 0.15
C ALA A 52 -2.49 -1.15 -0.81
N HIS A 53 -2.26 -1.12 -2.11
CA HIS A 53 -3.27 -1.45 -3.12
C HIS A 53 -3.64 -2.93 -3.13
N ALA A 54 -2.68 -3.84 -2.93
CA ALA A 54 -2.96 -5.26 -2.76
C ALA A 54 -3.84 -5.53 -1.53
N PHE A 55 -3.57 -4.85 -0.43
CA PHE A 55 -4.40 -4.94 0.78
C PHE A 55 -5.80 -4.37 0.56
N ALA A 56 -5.92 -3.20 -0.07
CA ALA A 56 -7.20 -2.62 -0.44
C ALA A 56 -8.01 -3.58 -1.34
N ALA A 57 -7.37 -4.23 -2.31
CA ALA A 57 -8.00 -5.22 -3.18
C ALA A 57 -8.54 -6.41 -2.37
N ALA A 58 -7.76 -6.95 -1.45
CA ALA A 58 -8.19 -8.04 -0.59
C ALA A 58 -9.34 -7.66 0.37
N LEU A 59 -9.37 -6.40 0.82
CA LEU A 59 -10.43 -5.88 1.71
C LEU A 59 -11.78 -5.72 1.00
N VAL A 60 -11.80 -5.26 -0.24
CA VAL A 60 -13.07 -5.03 -0.97
C VAL A 60 -13.65 -6.30 -1.57
N ALA A 61 -12.83 -7.29 -1.85
CA ALA A 61 -13.25 -8.56 -2.43
C ALA A 61 -14.27 -9.27 -1.52
N ASP A 62 -15.37 -9.75 -2.08
CA ASP A 62 -16.41 -10.46 -1.34
C ASP A 62 -15.94 -11.84 -0.88
N HIS A 63 -15.06 -12.48 -1.64
CA HIS A 63 -14.46 -13.77 -1.36
C HIS A 63 -13.05 -13.84 -1.95
N PRO A 64 -12.22 -14.80 -1.53
CA PRO A 64 -10.82 -14.90 -1.97
C PRO A 64 -10.62 -15.01 -3.49
N ASP A 65 -11.61 -15.49 -4.21
CA ASP A 65 -11.56 -15.68 -5.67
C ASP A 65 -12.24 -14.54 -6.45
N ASP A 66 -12.63 -13.44 -5.79
CA ASP A 66 -13.21 -12.26 -6.44
C ASP A 66 -12.13 -11.42 -7.14
N GLU A 67 -11.51 -12.01 -8.14
CA GLU A 67 -10.47 -11.33 -8.93
C GLU A 67 -10.99 -10.10 -9.68
N ALA A 68 -12.28 -10.05 -10.01
CA ALA A 68 -12.85 -8.92 -10.75
C ALA A 68 -12.78 -7.63 -9.93
N SER A 69 -13.26 -7.64 -8.68
CA SER A 69 -13.13 -6.51 -7.76
C SER A 69 -11.68 -6.16 -7.48
N MET A 70 -10.83 -7.16 -7.26
CA MET A 70 -9.41 -6.94 -7.02
C MET A 70 -8.72 -6.24 -8.20
N ARG A 71 -9.02 -6.65 -9.44
CA ARG A 71 -8.47 -6.01 -10.65
C ARG A 71 -8.94 -4.57 -10.81
N GLN A 72 -10.20 -4.27 -10.47
CA GLN A 72 -10.71 -2.90 -10.46
C GLN A 72 -9.94 -2.01 -9.46
N VAL A 73 -9.60 -2.53 -8.27
CA VAL A 73 -8.79 -1.79 -7.30
C VAL A 73 -7.41 -1.49 -7.87
N LEU A 74 -6.73 -2.49 -8.42
CA LEU A 74 -5.38 -2.32 -8.99
C LEU A 74 -5.39 -1.40 -10.22
N ALA A 75 -6.49 -1.35 -10.95
CA ALA A 75 -6.72 -0.40 -12.06
C ALA A 75 -7.16 1.00 -11.60
N GLY A 76 -7.45 1.20 -10.30
CA GLY A 76 -7.91 2.48 -9.76
C GLY A 76 -9.37 2.82 -10.12
N THR A 77 -10.19 1.82 -10.45
CA THR A 77 -11.58 2.01 -10.92
C THR A 77 -12.64 1.47 -9.96
N HIS A 78 -12.24 0.86 -8.83
CA HIS A 78 -13.21 0.33 -7.87
C HIS A 78 -13.92 1.47 -7.10
N PRO A 79 -15.27 1.49 -7.04
CA PRO A 79 -16.03 2.60 -6.47
C PRO A 79 -15.80 2.78 -4.96
N ASP A 80 -15.44 1.73 -4.24
CA ASP A 80 -15.26 1.75 -2.79
C ASP A 80 -13.80 1.96 -2.35
N VAL A 81 -12.88 2.19 -3.28
CA VAL A 81 -11.49 2.55 -2.99
C VAL A 81 -11.21 3.95 -3.48
N THR A 82 -10.74 4.79 -2.59
CA THR A 82 -10.26 6.13 -2.91
C THR A 82 -8.79 6.22 -2.56
N ALA A 83 -7.92 6.40 -3.55
CA ALA A 83 -6.50 6.56 -3.36
C ALA A 83 -6.09 8.01 -3.65
N LEU A 84 -5.32 8.60 -2.73
CA LEU A 84 -4.66 9.88 -2.93
C LEU A 84 -3.16 9.63 -3.14
N ARG A 85 -2.71 9.96 -4.32
CA ARG A 85 -1.31 10.13 -4.68
C ARG A 85 -1.11 11.56 -5.13
N THR A 86 -0.11 12.24 -4.60
CA THR A 86 0.15 13.63 -4.95
C THR A 86 1.53 13.84 -5.56
N ASP A 87 1.59 14.58 -6.64
CA ASP A 87 2.85 15.09 -7.21
C ASP A 87 3.27 16.43 -6.57
N LYS A 88 2.40 17.00 -5.73
CA LYS A 88 2.66 18.25 -5.00
C LYS A 88 3.59 18.00 -3.81
N VAL A 89 4.20 19.07 -3.33
CA VAL A 89 5.07 19.02 -2.14
C VAL A 89 4.27 18.70 -0.87
N ILE A 90 3.02 19.16 -0.80
CA ILE A 90 2.13 18.94 0.35
C ILE A 90 0.75 18.48 -0.10
N ILE A 91 0.10 17.70 0.74
CA ILE A 91 -1.33 17.39 0.65
C ILE A 91 -2.10 18.58 1.23
N THR A 92 -3.03 19.12 0.47
CA THR A 92 -3.84 20.26 0.89
C THR A 92 -4.96 19.88 1.87
N ILE A 93 -5.44 20.85 2.63
CA ILE A 93 -6.59 20.65 3.54
C ILE A 93 -7.84 20.23 2.73
N ALA A 94 -8.02 20.76 1.53
CA ALA A 94 -9.16 20.42 0.67
C ALA A 94 -9.12 18.95 0.24
N GLU A 95 -7.93 18.43 -0.15
CA GLU A 95 -7.73 17.01 -0.48
C GLU A 95 -8.01 16.13 0.74
N ALA A 96 -7.50 16.48 1.93
CA ALA A 96 -7.76 15.74 3.16
C ALA A 96 -9.25 15.72 3.53
N ARG A 97 -9.95 16.84 3.42
CA ARG A 97 -11.40 16.92 3.67
C ARG A 97 -12.19 16.05 2.70
N ALA A 98 -11.81 16.04 1.43
CA ALA A 98 -12.45 15.18 0.43
C ALA A 98 -12.29 13.68 0.77
N LEU A 99 -11.11 13.27 1.27
CA LEU A 99 -10.90 11.89 1.74
C LEU A 99 -11.76 11.56 2.96
N VAL A 100 -11.82 12.46 3.94
CA VAL A 100 -12.65 12.30 5.14
C VAL A 100 -14.12 12.19 4.76
N GLU A 101 -14.62 13.06 3.88
CA GLU A 101 -15.99 12.97 3.38
C GLU A 101 -16.26 11.62 2.72
N ARG A 102 -15.37 11.16 1.85
CA ARG A 102 -15.45 9.85 1.20
C ARG A 102 -15.49 8.70 2.19
N SER A 103 -14.76 8.80 3.29
CA SER A 103 -14.70 7.75 4.31
C SER A 103 -16.01 7.50 5.05
N TYR A 104 -16.92 8.48 5.06
CA TYR A 104 -18.23 8.37 5.71
C TYR A 104 -19.30 7.70 4.82
N PHE A 105 -19.04 7.49 3.54
CA PHE A 105 -19.96 6.74 2.70
C PHE A 105 -19.84 5.24 2.96
N ALA A 106 -20.95 4.55 3.11
CA ALA A 106 -20.95 3.09 3.15
C ALA A 106 -20.36 2.50 1.86
N PRO A 107 -19.74 1.32 1.90
CA PRO A 107 -19.33 0.63 0.70
C PRO A 107 -20.56 0.33 -0.18
N SER A 108 -20.38 0.43 -1.49
CA SER A 108 -21.46 0.27 -2.47
C SER A 108 -21.39 -1.04 -3.25
N ALA A 109 -20.22 -1.61 -3.38
CA ALA A 109 -19.95 -2.81 -4.16
C ALA A 109 -19.10 -3.85 -3.41
N GLY A 110 -18.23 -3.40 -2.51
CA GLY A 110 -17.32 -4.27 -1.76
C GLY A 110 -17.69 -4.40 -0.28
N ARG A 111 -16.91 -5.21 0.46
CA ARG A 111 -17.10 -5.40 1.90
C ARG A 111 -16.71 -4.17 2.73
N TYR A 112 -15.75 -3.41 2.25
CA TYR A 112 -15.18 -2.26 2.95
C TYR A 112 -15.05 -1.05 2.03
N ARG A 113 -15.20 0.14 2.62
CA ARG A 113 -14.73 1.40 2.07
C ARG A 113 -13.25 1.55 2.43
N VAL A 114 -12.38 1.73 1.45
CA VAL A 114 -10.94 1.84 1.70
C VAL A 114 -10.41 3.19 1.21
N ILE A 115 -9.70 3.88 2.10
CA ILE A 115 -9.04 5.14 1.80
C ILE A 115 -7.52 4.93 1.86
N VAL A 116 -6.83 5.15 0.75
CA VAL A 116 -5.38 5.01 0.65
C VAL A 116 -4.74 6.39 0.50
N VAL A 117 -3.78 6.71 1.35
CA VAL A 117 -2.95 7.92 1.25
C VAL A 117 -1.50 7.50 1.02
N GLU A 118 -1.05 7.58 -0.23
CA GLU A 118 0.27 7.06 -0.63
C GLU A 118 1.46 7.88 -0.12
N ASP A 119 1.24 9.17 0.15
CA ASP A 119 2.27 10.13 0.55
C ASP A 119 1.87 10.83 1.86
N ALA A 120 1.56 10.06 2.90
CA ALA A 120 1.07 10.61 4.17
C ALA A 120 2.08 11.52 4.89
N ASP A 121 3.39 11.37 4.61
CA ASP A 121 4.46 12.26 5.05
C ASP A 121 4.35 13.68 4.47
N ARG A 122 3.58 13.88 3.40
CA ARG A 122 3.31 15.20 2.82
C ARG A 122 2.14 15.94 3.47
N MET A 123 1.54 15.36 4.49
CA MET A 123 0.54 16.04 5.32
C MET A 123 1.24 16.95 6.35
N VAL A 124 1.01 18.25 6.25
CA VAL A 124 1.40 19.20 7.30
C VAL A 124 0.44 19.05 8.50
N GLU A 125 0.80 19.61 9.67
CA GLU A 125 0.03 19.49 10.91
C GLU A 125 -1.47 19.81 10.72
N ARG A 126 -1.79 20.92 10.05
CA ARG A 126 -3.19 21.31 9.81
C ARG A 126 -3.96 20.30 8.99
N THR A 127 -3.31 19.67 8.00
CA THR A 127 -3.89 18.63 7.16
C THR A 127 -4.07 17.34 7.95
N SER A 128 -3.06 16.94 8.73
CA SER A 128 -3.13 15.78 9.61
C SER A 128 -4.27 15.86 10.62
N ASN A 129 -4.50 17.04 11.20
CA ASN A 129 -5.58 17.25 12.16
C ASN A 129 -6.98 17.06 11.57
N VAL A 130 -7.15 17.24 10.24
CA VAL A 130 -8.41 16.97 9.55
C VAL A 130 -8.76 15.48 9.58
N LEU A 131 -7.75 14.59 9.54
CA LEU A 131 -7.96 13.15 9.57
C LEU A 131 -8.23 12.58 10.96
N LEU A 132 -7.82 13.28 12.03
CA LEU A 132 -7.85 12.72 13.39
C LEU A 132 -9.21 12.17 13.79
N LYS A 133 -10.28 12.92 13.55
CA LYS A 133 -11.64 12.47 13.91
C LYS A 133 -12.04 11.20 13.16
N ALA A 134 -11.74 11.13 11.87
CA ALA A 134 -12.05 9.94 11.05
C ALA A 134 -11.20 8.72 11.44
N LEU A 135 -10.02 8.93 12.03
CA LEU A 135 -9.16 7.87 12.53
C LEU A 135 -9.54 7.45 13.97
N GLU A 136 -10.10 8.34 14.77
CA GLU A 136 -10.57 8.05 16.14
C GLU A 136 -11.89 7.28 16.15
N GLU A 137 -12.83 7.75 15.36
CA GLU A 137 -14.20 7.24 15.27
C GLU A 137 -14.55 6.92 13.82
N PRO A 138 -13.89 5.90 13.23
CA PRO A 138 -14.15 5.55 11.85
C PRO A 138 -15.57 4.99 11.71
N PRO A 139 -16.26 5.28 10.59
CA PRO A 139 -17.50 4.59 10.26
C PRO A 139 -17.27 3.08 10.15
N GLU A 140 -18.32 2.32 10.43
CA GLU A 140 -18.29 0.88 10.22
C GLU A 140 -17.90 0.55 8.78
N GLN A 141 -17.14 -0.53 8.60
CA GLN A 141 -16.67 -0.99 7.29
C GLN A 141 -15.75 0.02 6.55
N THR A 142 -15.14 0.96 7.25
CA THR A 142 -14.15 1.88 6.66
C THR A 142 -12.76 1.53 7.15
N VAL A 143 -11.80 1.41 6.23
CA VAL A 143 -10.39 1.13 6.51
C VAL A 143 -9.51 2.20 5.88
N TRP A 144 -8.63 2.79 6.68
CA TRP A 144 -7.61 3.74 6.24
C TRP A 144 -6.26 3.05 6.08
N ILE A 145 -5.57 3.31 4.99
CA ILE A 145 -4.21 2.84 4.71
C ILE A 145 -3.34 4.04 4.40
N LEU A 146 -2.43 4.37 5.29
CA LEU A 146 -1.46 5.44 5.13
C LEU A 146 -0.10 4.86 4.76
N CYS A 147 0.62 5.50 3.85
CA CYS A 147 1.99 5.13 3.49
C CYS A 147 2.94 6.29 3.76
N ALA A 148 4.09 6.02 4.37
CA ALA A 148 5.14 7.00 4.63
C ALA A 148 6.53 6.34 4.63
N PRO A 149 7.62 7.09 4.40
CA PRO A 149 8.97 6.53 4.51
C PRO A 149 9.29 6.01 5.91
N SER A 150 8.84 6.71 6.95
CA SER A 150 9.06 6.38 8.36
C SER A 150 7.87 6.79 9.21
N GLU A 151 7.67 6.12 10.35
CA GLU A 151 6.69 6.54 11.36
C GLU A 151 6.97 7.94 11.89
N ALA A 152 8.25 8.32 11.97
CA ALA A 152 8.67 9.64 12.45
C ALA A 152 8.21 10.80 11.54
N ASP A 153 7.85 10.51 10.29
CA ASP A 153 7.34 11.50 9.34
C ASP A 153 5.90 11.90 9.62
N LEU A 154 5.20 11.19 10.50
CA LEU A 154 3.84 11.49 10.90
C LEU A 154 3.75 12.05 12.32
N LEU A 155 2.73 12.87 12.56
CA LEU A 155 2.45 13.39 13.91
C LEU A 155 2.20 12.26 14.91
N PRO A 156 2.65 12.40 16.17
CA PRO A 156 2.37 11.44 17.24
C PRO A 156 0.89 11.12 17.39
N THR A 157 0.02 12.13 17.18
CA THR A 157 -1.44 11.98 17.21
C THR A 157 -2.00 11.04 16.15
N ILE A 158 -1.42 11.03 14.96
CA ILE A 158 -1.74 10.03 13.91
C ILE A 158 -1.19 8.67 14.29
N ARG A 159 0.10 8.60 14.69
CA ARG A 159 0.77 7.33 15.01
C ARG A 159 0.07 6.54 16.11
N SER A 160 -0.51 7.23 17.11
CA SER A 160 -1.24 6.57 18.20
C SER A 160 -2.56 5.92 17.80
N ARG A 161 -3.06 6.20 16.59
CA ARG A 161 -4.36 5.73 16.08
C ARG A 161 -4.27 4.73 14.94
N VAL A 162 -3.06 4.42 14.50
CA VAL A 162 -2.81 3.51 13.39
C VAL A 162 -2.04 2.29 13.84
N ARG A 163 -2.28 1.16 13.20
CA ARG A 163 -1.45 -0.03 13.33
C ARG A 163 -0.32 0.04 12.33
N SER A 164 0.91 0.11 12.83
CA SER A 164 2.09 0.24 11.99
C SER A 164 2.56 -1.12 11.46
N LEU A 165 2.96 -1.11 10.19
CA LEU A 165 3.59 -2.22 9.49
C LEU A 165 4.82 -1.69 8.76
N ARG A 166 6.01 -2.15 9.18
CA ARG A 166 7.27 -1.73 8.57
C ARG A 166 7.73 -2.73 7.51
N LEU A 167 7.96 -2.23 6.29
CA LEU A 167 8.58 -3.00 5.23
C LEU A 167 10.09 -3.08 5.43
N ARG A 168 10.66 -4.24 5.12
CA ARG A 168 12.10 -4.37 5.04
C ARG A 168 12.62 -3.74 3.74
N GLU A 169 13.86 -3.33 3.75
CA GLU A 169 14.52 -2.95 2.51
C GLU A 169 14.70 -4.22 1.65
N PRO A 170 14.20 -4.24 0.40
CA PRO A 170 14.37 -5.39 -0.47
C PRO A 170 15.86 -5.61 -0.76
N ASP A 171 16.30 -6.84 -0.84
CA ASP A 171 17.66 -7.13 -1.25
C ASP A 171 17.83 -7.06 -2.78
N VAL A 172 19.09 -7.05 -3.25
CA VAL A 172 19.40 -6.96 -4.67
C VAL A 172 18.83 -8.15 -5.44
N ALA A 173 18.87 -9.33 -4.84
CA ALA A 173 18.38 -10.55 -5.48
C ALA A 173 16.86 -10.55 -5.63
N ASP A 174 16.11 -10.08 -4.61
CA ASP A 174 14.65 -9.92 -4.68
C ASP A 174 14.27 -8.95 -5.81
N VAL A 175 14.95 -7.80 -5.89
CA VAL A 175 14.69 -6.79 -6.92
C VAL A 175 15.04 -7.32 -8.31
N ALA A 176 16.17 -8.01 -8.47
CA ALA A 176 16.59 -8.60 -9.73
C ALA A 176 15.59 -9.64 -10.24
N ARG A 177 15.15 -10.55 -9.39
CA ARG A 177 14.12 -11.55 -9.73
C ARG A 177 12.81 -10.90 -10.20
N LEU A 178 12.35 -9.87 -9.48
CA LEU A 178 11.16 -9.13 -9.86
C LEU A 178 11.29 -8.50 -11.25
N ILE A 179 12.45 -7.89 -11.53
CA ILE A 179 12.73 -7.28 -12.84
C ILE A 179 12.73 -8.34 -13.93
N THR A 180 13.46 -9.44 -13.76
CA THR A 180 13.50 -10.54 -14.72
C THR A 180 12.10 -11.07 -15.03
N LEU A 181 11.27 -11.26 -14.01
CA LEU A 181 9.89 -11.74 -14.17
C LEU A 181 8.98 -10.75 -14.90
N ARG A 182 9.15 -9.46 -14.66
CA ARG A 182 8.30 -8.43 -15.28
C ARG A 182 8.72 -8.03 -16.69
N THR A 183 10.01 -8.08 -16.97
CA THR A 183 10.57 -7.54 -18.22
C THR A 183 11.14 -8.61 -19.13
N GLY A 184 11.41 -9.80 -18.61
CA GLY A 184 12.07 -10.88 -19.35
C GLY A 184 13.57 -10.67 -19.59
N VAL A 185 14.18 -9.61 -19.02
CA VAL A 185 15.61 -9.37 -19.16
C VAL A 185 16.44 -10.43 -18.43
N ASP A 186 17.67 -10.63 -18.90
CA ASP A 186 18.64 -11.53 -18.26
C ASP A 186 18.88 -11.18 -16.80
N GLU A 187 19.09 -12.21 -15.95
CA GLU A 187 19.27 -12.05 -14.51
C GLU A 187 20.48 -11.18 -14.17
N GLY A 188 21.57 -11.26 -14.94
CA GLY A 188 22.75 -10.43 -14.75
C GLY A 188 22.48 -8.96 -15.02
N ILE A 189 21.70 -8.64 -16.05
CA ILE A 189 21.26 -7.26 -16.34
C ILE A 189 20.33 -6.77 -15.22
N ALA A 190 19.40 -7.58 -14.79
CA ALA A 190 18.49 -7.26 -13.71
C ALA A 190 19.21 -7.00 -12.39
N GLU A 191 20.22 -7.81 -12.05
CA GLU A 191 21.04 -7.63 -10.85
C GLU A 191 21.86 -6.34 -10.91
N GLN A 192 22.46 -6.03 -12.06
CA GLN A 192 23.21 -4.80 -12.26
C GLN A 192 22.28 -3.57 -12.11
N ALA A 193 21.10 -3.62 -12.73
CA ALA A 193 20.11 -2.56 -12.61
C ALA A 193 19.63 -2.39 -11.16
N ALA A 194 19.41 -3.48 -10.42
CA ALA A 194 19.02 -3.45 -9.02
C ALA A 194 20.10 -2.81 -8.12
N ARG A 195 21.37 -3.10 -8.36
CA ARG A 195 22.50 -2.49 -7.64
C ARG A 195 22.61 -0.99 -7.92
N HIS A 196 22.55 -0.58 -9.18
CA HIS A 196 22.63 0.84 -9.56
C HIS A 196 21.43 1.65 -9.06
N ALA A 197 20.26 1.06 -9.00
CA ALA A 197 19.06 1.68 -8.46
C ALA A 197 19.00 1.69 -6.94
N GLN A 198 20.05 1.26 -6.24
CA GLN A 198 20.04 1.15 -4.78
C GLN A 198 18.82 0.39 -4.25
N ARG A 199 18.45 -0.69 -4.91
CA ARG A 199 17.31 -1.54 -4.57
C ARG A 199 15.93 -0.88 -4.72
N HIS A 200 15.84 0.29 -5.35
CA HIS A 200 14.58 0.94 -5.68
C HIS A 200 13.91 0.24 -6.88
N ILE A 201 12.88 -0.54 -6.64
CA ILE A 201 12.24 -1.42 -7.63
C ILE A 201 11.87 -0.68 -8.92
N GLY A 202 11.15 0.44 -8.83
CA GLY A 202 10.72 1.17 -10.02
C GLY A 202 11.87 1.82 -10.81
N MET A 203 12.96 2.19 -10.16
CA MET A 203 14.16 2.71 -10.84
C MET A 203 14.94 1.58 -11.49
N ALA A 204 15.11 0.45 -10.81
CA ALA A 204 15.78 -0.72 -11.34
C ALA A 204 15.08 -1.27 -12.58
N GLN A 205 13.75 -1.31 -12.59
CA GLN A 205 12.97 -1.71 -13.74
C GLN A 205 13.21 -0.78 -14.95
N ARG A 206 13.27 0.53 -14.74
CA ARG A 206 13.59 1.47 -15.83
C ARG A 206 15.01 1.30 -16.35
N LEU A 207 15.99 1.10 -15.47
CA LEU A 207 17.38 0.91 -15.84
C LEU A 207 17.64 -0.39 -16.59
N SER A 208 16.86 -1.44 -16.32
CA SER A 208 16.99 -2.75 -17.01
C SER A 208 16.52 -2.74 -18.46
N LEU A 209 15.80 -1.69 -18.88
CA LEU A 209 15.24 -1.56 -20.23
C LEU A 209 16.08 -0.62 -21.13
N ILE A 210 17.17 -0.03 -20.61
CA ILE A 210 18.12 0.80 -21.36
C ILE A 210 19.28 -0.06 -21.83
#